data_584e0a461befffdc72a55ec4ad0536d3
#
_entry.id   584e0a461befffdc72a55ec4ad0536d3
#
_cell.length_a   1.000
_cell.length_b   1.000
_cell.length_c   1.000
_cell.angle_alpha   90.00
_cell.angle_beta   90.00
_cell.angle_gamma   90.00
#
_symmetry.space_group_name_H-M   'P 1'
#
loop_
_entity.id
_entity.type
_entity.pdbx_description
1 polymer ?
#
loop_
_entity_poly.entity_id
_entity_poly.type
_entity_poly.pdbx_seq_one_letter_code
_entity_poly.pdbx_strand_id
1 'polypeptide(L)'
;MDYLSNNVAVNLKRIRKSKSMSLDQVSEQTGVSKSMLAQIERGTANPSLGVLGKITSGLRIEFQELIQPPRVDCCLVTPAELVPTKEIAGQYRVWTCLPYEDTRLVEVYRIEVEPGGVYISGSHGEKTREYLSLIHISEPTRLRR
;
A
#
# COMPACT_ATOMS: atom_id res chain seq x y z
N MET A 1 -18.24 -1.08 14.60
CA MET A 1 -18.18 -0.48 13.25
C MET A 1 -17.66 -1.52 12.30
N ASP A 2 -18.26 -1.65 11.16
CA ASP A 2 -17.80 -2.56 10.13
C ASP A 2 -16.49 -2.01 9.54
N TYR A 3 -15.48 -2.86 9.38
CA TYR A 3 -14.17 -2.55 8.83
C TYR A 3 -14.27 -1.79 7.50
N LEU A 4 -15.19 -2.20 6.63
CA LEU A 4 -15.41 -1.59 5.33
C LEU A 4 -15.92 -0.15 5.44
N SER A 5 -16.85 0.12 6.33
CA SER A 5 -17.40 1.47 6.55
C SER A 5 -16.34 2.44 7.05
N ASN A 6 -15.40 1.96 7.88
CA ASN A 6 -14.28 2.78 8.34
C ASN A 6 -13.31 3.11 7.19
N ASN A 7 -12.99 2.14 6.34
CA ASN A 7 -12.13 2.37 5.17
C ASN A 7 -12.75 3.42 4.23
N VAL A 8 -14.05 3.29 3.95
CA VAL A 8 -14.78 4.25 3.11
C VAL A 8 -14.73 5.66 3.70
N ALA A 9 -14.95 5.79 5.01
CA ALA A 9 -14.92 7.09 5.70
C ALA A 9 -13.57 7.79 5.57
N VAL A 10 -12.50 7.07 5.88
CA VAL A 10 -11.12 7.59 5.82
C VAL A 10 -10.72 7.92 4.38
N ASN A 11 -10.97 6.99 3.44
CA ASN A 11 -10.57 7.16 2.05
C ASN A 11 -11.34 8.28 1.36
N LEU A 12 -12.66 8.37 1.54
CA LEU A 12 -13.47 9.46 0.96
C LEU A 12 -12.95 10.82 1.40
N LYS A 13 -12.71 10.99 2.71
CA LYS A 13 -12.17 12.23 3.27
C LYS A 13 -10.78 12.55 2.72
N ARG A 14 -9.90 11.55 2.58
CA ARG A 14 -8.55 11.69 2.01
C ARG A 14 -8.63 12.10 0.54
N ILE A 15 -9.44 11.42 -0.27
CA ILE A 15 -9.62 11.68 -1.71
C ILE A 15 -10.19 13.08 -1.93
N ARG A 16 -11.24 13.46 -1.18
CA ARG A 16 -11.80 14.82 -1.25
C ARG A 16 -10.74 15.88 -0.96
N LYS A 17 -9.97 15.70 0.12
CA LYS A 17 -8.90 16.64 0.51
C LYS A 17 -7.79 16.71 -0.54
N SER A 18 -7.35 15.58 -1.09
CA SER A 18 -6.30 15.55 -2.13
C SER A 18 -6.72 16.25 -3.42
N LYS A 19 -8.03 16.26 -3.71
CA LYS A 19 -8.62 17.02 -4.82
C LYS A 19 -8.95 18.47 -4.44
N SER A 20 -8.65 18.93 -3.23
CA SER A 20 -8.95 20.25 -2.70
C SER A 20 -10.45 20.62 -2.80
N MET A 21 -11.34 19.64 -2.65
CA MET A 21 -12.77 19.81 -2.79
C MET A 21 -13.48 20.03 -1.46
N SER A 22 -14.49 20.91 -1.45
CA SER A 22 -15.48 21.01 -0.38
C SER A 22 -16.51 19.88 -0.46
N LEU A 23 -17.26 19.64 0.62
CA LEU A 23 -18.37 18.69 0.60
C LEU A 23 -19.48 19.11 -0.36
N ASP A 24 -19.67 20.43 -0.59
CA ASP A 24 -20.64 20.94 -1.54
C ASP A 24 -20.24 20.58 -2.97
N GLN A 25 -18.97 20.73 -3.33
CA GLN A 25 -18.47 20.36 -4.65
C GLN A 25 -18.54 18.85 -4.90
N VAL A 26 -18.25 18.04 -3.87
CA VAL A 26 -18.43 16.58 -3.98
C VAL A 26 -19.90 16.23 -4.16
N SER A 27 -20.80 16.88 -3.42
CA SER A 27 -22.24 16.67 -3.55
C SER A 27 -22.74 16.99 -4.96
N GLU A 28 -22.28 18.10 -5.54
CA GLU A 28 -22.62 18.51 -6.90
C GLU A 28 -22.12 17.50 -7.95
N GLN A 29 -20.88 17.04 -7.83
CA GLN A 29 -20.30 16.09 -8.80
C GLN A 29 -20.87 14.67 -8.69
N THR A 30 -21.25 14.24 -7.50
CA THR A 30 -21.66 12.86 -7.26
C THR A 30 -23.17 12.67 -7.21
N GLY A 31 -23.94 13.75 -7.05
CA GLY A 31 -25.37 13.68 -6.79
C GLY A 31 -25.74 13.04 -5.44
N VAL A 32 -24.77 12.94 -4.51
CA VAL A 32 -24.99 12.48 -3.14
C VAL A 32 -25.10 13.71 -2.23
N SER A 33 -26.11 13.75 -1.36
CA SER A 33 -26.33 14.92 -0.51
C SER A 33 -25.13 15.21 0.41
N LYS A 34 -24.84 16.49 0.64
CA LYS A 34 -23.79 16.95 1.55
C LYS A 34 -23.90 16.32 2.95
N SER A 35 -25.13 16.18 3.47
CA SER A 35 -25.35 15.57 4.78
C SER A 35 -24.95 14.10 4.79
N MET A 36 -25.30 13.33 3.75
CA MET A 36 -24.89 11.94 3.61
C MET A 36 -23.37 11.81 3.49
N LEU A 37 -22.72 12.62 2.65
CA LEU A 37 -21.26 12.64 2.52
C LEU A 37 -20.58 12.94 3.86
N ALA A 38 -21.09 13.92 4.62
CA ALA A 38 -20.56 14.26 5.93
C ALA A 38 -20.75 13.11 6.94
N GLN A 39 -21.85 12.38 6.89
CA GLN A 39 -22.09 11.20 7.72
C GLN A 39 -21.15 10.04 7.35
N ILE A 40 -20.95 9.80 6.06
CA ILE A 40 -20.00 8.80 5.57
C ILE A 40 -18.58 9.13 6.06
N GLU A 41 -18.11 10.36 5.87
CA GLU A 41 -16.76 10.77 6.31
C GLU A 41 -16.56 10.72 7.84
N ARG A 42 -17.63 10.79 8.62
CA ARG A 42 -17.58 10.59 10.08
C ARG A 42 -17.69 9.12 10.51
N GLY A 43 -17.94 8.21 9.55
CA GLY A 43 -18.17 6.80 9.84
C GLY A 43 -19.51 6.52 10.54
N THR A 44 -20.44 7.47 10.51
CA THR A 44 -21.78 7.34 11.18
C THR A 44 -22.86 6.84 10.24
N ALA A 45 -22.57 6.68 8.95
CA ALA A 45 -23.49 6.10 7.97
C ALA A 45 -22.82 4.92 7.26
N ASN A 46 -23.63 3.92 6.91
CA ASN A 46 -23.24 2.80 6.07
C ASN A 46 -23.84 3.00 4.67
N PRO A 47 -23.04 3.50 3.70
CA PRO A 47 -23.56 3.79 2.39
C PRO A 47 -23.89 2.52 1.60
N SER A 48 -24.99 2.53 0.86
CA SER A 48 -25.32 1.44 -0.06
C SER A 48 -24.33 1.38 -1.24
N LEU A 49 -24.26 0.23 -1.92
CA LEU A 49 -23.46 0.08 -3.14
C LEU A 49 -23.81 1.13 -4.20
N GLY A 50 -25.08 1.49 -4.33
CA GLY A 50 -25.51 2.53 -5.25
C GLY A 50 -24.97 3.92 -4.90
N VAL A 51 -24.87 4.25 -3.61
CA VAL A 51 -24.23 5.50 -3.14
C VAL A 51 -22.74 5.47 -3.39
N LEU A 52 -22.06 4.36 -3.10
CA LEU A 52 -20.64 4.21 -3.41
C LEU A 52 -20.37 4.33 -4.92
N GLY A 53 -21.22 3.73 -5.77
CA GLY A 53 -21.13 3.85 -7.22
C GLY A 53 -21.26 5.30 -7.71
N LYS A 54 -22.19 6.09 -7.14
CA LYS A 54 -22.31 7.52 -7.44
C LYS A 54 -21.06 8.30 -7.05
N ILE A 55 -20.49 8.01 -5.87
CA ILE A 55 -19.26 8.65 -5.37
C ILE A 55 -18.09 8.35 -6.28
N THR A 56 -17.85 7.09 -6.62
CA THR A 56 -16.73 6.68 -7.49
C THR A 56 -16.84 7.27 -8.88
N SER A 57 -18.03 7.21 -9.47
CA SER A 57 -18.31 7.76 -10.79
C SER A 57 -18.13 9.28 -10.83
N GLY A 58 -18.73 10.01 -9.87
CA GLY A 58 -18.64 11.47 -9.81
C GLY A 58 -17.22 11.96 -9.53
N LEU A 59 -16.48 11.30 -8.66
CA LEU A 59 -15.08 11.65 -8.34
C LEU A 59 -14.06 11.08 -9.35
N ARG A 60 -14.48 10.24 -10.28
CA ARG A 60 -13.65 9.54 -11.27
C ARG A 60 -12.51 8.79 -10.60
N ILE A 61 -12.87 7.91 -9.67
CA ILE A 61 -11.95 7.07 -8.94
C ILE A 61 -12.37 5.60 -9.04
N GLU A 62 -11.44 4.70 -8.83
CA GLU A 62 -11.74 3.28 -8.79
C GLU A 62 -12.47 2.91 -7.50
N PHE A 63 -13.39 1.93 -7.59
CA PHE A 63 -14.14 1.46 -6.42
C PHE A 63 -13.20 0.96 -5.31
N GLN A 64 -12.12 0.30 -5.68
CA GLN A 64 -11.10 -0.18 -4.75
C GLN A 64 -10.46 0.96 -3.95
N GLU A 65 -10.30 2.15 -4.51
CA GLU A 65 -9.71 3.29 -3.79
C GLU A 65 -10.54 3.73 -2.58
N LEU A 66 -11.85 3.46 -2.59
CA LEU A 66 -12.73 3.73 -1.44
C LEU A 66 -12.67 2.64 -0.38
N ILE A 67 -12.60 1.37 -0.78
CA ILE A 67 -12.81 0.24 0.12
C ILE A 67 -11.53 -0.37 0.70
N GLN A 68 -10.40 -0.16 0.03
CA GLN A 68 -9.10 -0.67 0.51
C GLN A 68 -8.75 -0.10 1.90
N PRO A 69 -7.94 -0.82 2.69
CA PRO A 69 -7.36 -0.26 3.89
C PRO A 69 -6.73 1.10 3.56
N PRO A 70 -6.95 2.14 4.39
CA PRO A 70 -6.32 3.44 4.16
C PRO A 70 -4.80 3.27 4.15
N ARG A 71 -4.14 3.92 3.19
CA ARG A 71 -2.67 3.92 3.14
C ARG A 71 -2.15 4.51 4.44
N VAL A 72 -1.26 3.81 5.08
CA VAL A 72 -0.59 4.28 6.29
C VAL A 72 0.56 5.18 5.84
N ASP A 73 0.55 6.43 6.27
CA ASP A 73 1.62 7.39 5.92
C ASP A 73 2.98 6.99 6.55
N CYS A 74 2.94 6.17 7.60
CA CYS A 74 4.10 5.61 8.26
C CYS A 74 3.76 4.24 8.84
N CYS A 75 4.56 3.22 8.55
CA CYS A 75 4.50 1.93 9.21
C CYS A 75 5.86 1.60 9.82
N LEU A 76 5.84 1.05 11.03
CA LEU A 76 7.02 0.48 11.66
C LEU A 76 7.01 -1.03 11.41
N VAL A 77 8.02 -1.50 10.67
CA VAL A 77 8.23 -2.94 10.44
C VAL A 77 9.36 -3.39 11.33
N THR A 78 9.09 -4.26 12.29
CA THR A 78 10.12 -4.82 13.15
C THR A 78 10.63 -6.16 12.60
N PRO A 79 11.93 -6.45 12.68
CA PRO A 79 12.46 -7.73 12.18
C PRO A 79 11.81 -8.97 12.80
N ALA A 80 11.32 -8.85 14.04
CA ALA A 80 10.65 -9.95 14.75
C ALA A 80 9.26 -10.32 14.18
N GLU A 81 8.62 -9.40 13.45
CA GLU A 81 7.31 -9.61 12.84
C GLU A 81 7.40 -10.15 11.40
N LEU A 82 8.61 -10.14 10.83
CA LEU A 82 8.83 -10.58 9.46
C LEU A 82 9.12 -12.09 9.40
N VAL A 83 8.37 -12.78 8.57
CA VAL A 83 8.63 -14.17 8.20
C VAL A 83 9.41 -14.19 6.88
N PRO A 84 10.46 -15.03 6.73
CA PRO A 84 11.16 -15.14 5.46
C PRO A 84 10.21 -15.52 4.32
N THR A 85 10.25 -14.77 3.23
CA THR A 85 9.48 -15.06 2.01
C THR A 85 10.17 -16.08 1.12
N LYS A 86 11.50 -16.18 1.23
CA LYS A 86 12.33 -17.22 0.60
C LYS A 86 13.45 -17.61 1.55
N GLU A 87 13.74 -18.90 1.60
CA GLU A 87 14.85 -19.43 2.40
C GLU A 87 15.45 -20.67 1.72
N ILE A 88 16.78 -20.72 1.67
CA ILE A 88 17.53 -21.95 1.42
C ILE A 88 18.52 -22.12 2.56
N ALA A 89 18.34 -23.20 3.33
CA ALA A 89 19.18 -23.48 4.50
C ALA A 89 20.68 -23.52 4.13
N GLY A 90 21.50 -22.83 4.90
CA GLY A 90 22.94 -22.74 4.65
C GLY A 90 23.34 -21.86 3.47
N GLN A 91 22.42 -21.18 2.83
CA GLN A 91 22.71 -20.26 1.72
C GLN A 91 22.19 -18.86 1.96
N TYR A 92 20.85 -18.68 2.06
CA TYR A 92 20.29 -17.34 2.23
C TYR A 92 18.88 -17.35 2.80
N ARG A 93 18.48 -16.21 3.35
CA ARG A 93 17.11 -15.87 3.75
C ARG A 93 16.72 -14.52 3.20
N VAL A 94 15.48 -14.39 2.73
CA VAL A 94 14.93 -13.15 2.16
C VAL A 94 13.63 -12.79 2.89
N TRP A 95 13.51 -11.55 3.32
CA TRP A 95 12.28 -10.99 3.87
C TRP A 95 11.80 -9.85 2.98
N THR A 96 10.51 -9.83 2.68
CA THR A 96 9.87 -8.67 2.06
C THR A 96 9.47 -7.70 3.15
N CYS A 97 10.20 -6.59 3.29
CA CYS A 97 9.93 -5.57 4.30
C CYS A 97 8.81 -4.62 3.85
N LEU A 98 8.75 -4.34 2.56
CA LEU A 98 7.74 -3.47 1.97
C LEU A 98 7.35 -4.07 0.60
N PRO A 99 6.17 -4.71 0.51
CA PRO A 99 5.73 -5.34 -0.73
C PRO A 99 5.24 -4.30 -1.75
N TYR A 100 5.31 -4.65 -3.04
CA TYR A 100 4.86 -3.80 -4.14
C TYR A 100 3.38 -3.43 -4.05
N GLU A 101 2.54 -4.34 -3.59
CA GLU A 101 1.10 -4.16 -3.45
C GLU A 101 0.74 -2.96 -2.58
N ASP A 102 1.55 -2.68 -1.56
CA ASP A 102 1.32 -1.57 -0.62
C ASP A 102 1.76 -0.23 -1.20
N THR A 103 2.84 -0.22 -1.97
CA THR A 103 3.44 1.02 -2.47
C THR A 103 3.13 1.31 -3.93
N ARG A 104 3.04 0.26 -4.75
CA ARG A 104 2.97 0.30 -6.22
C ARG A 104 4.11 1.08 -6.88
N LEU A 105 5.19 1.32 -6.15
CA LEU A 105 6.34 2.10 -6.61
C LEU A 105 7.68 1.45 -6.26
N VAL A 106 7.78 0.92 -5.04
CA VAL A 106 9.03 0.42 -4.48
C VAL A 106 8.76 -0.85 -3.69
N GLU A 107 9.66 -1.81 -3.82
CA GLU A 107 9.74 -2.97 -2.93
C GLU A 107 11.01 -2.88 -2.11
N VAL A 108 10.96 -3.29 -0.86
CA VAL A 108 12.13 -3.32 0.01
C VAL A 108 12.31 -4.71 0.57
N TYR A 109 13.50 -5.26 0.34
CA TYR A 109 13.89 -6.58 0.81
C TYR A 109 15.05 -6.49 1.81
N ARG A 110 15.02 -7.34 2.81
CA ARG A 110 16.18 -7.69 3.61
C ARG A 110 16.67 -9.05 3.15
N ILE A 111 17.95 -9.16 2.88
CA ILE A 111 18.57 -10.42 2.43
C ILE A 111 19.75 -10.71 3.35
N GLU A 112 19.77 -11.89 3.90
CA GLU A 112 20.93 -12.45 4.61
C GLU A 112 21.50 -13.58 3.76
N VAL A 113 22.78 -13.53 3.50
CA VAL A 113 23.50 -14.58 2.73
C VAL A 113 24.58 -15.14 3.66
N GLU A 114 24.56 -16.44 3.85
CA GLU A 114 25.55 -17.14 4.68
C GLU A 114 26.93 -17.15 3.99
N PRO A 115 28.04 -17.29 4.75
CA PRO A 115 29.37 -17.41 4.17
C PRO A 115 29.43 -18.51 3.11
N GLY A 116 29.85 -18.16 1.88
CA GLY A 116 29.85 -19.07 0.73
C GLY A 116 28.50 -19.30 0.06
N GLY A 117 27.40 -18.75 0.61
CA GLY A 117 26.08 -18.79 0.01
C GLY A 117 25.97 -17.90 -1.23
N VAL A 118 25.04 -18.23 -2.10
CA VAL A 118 24.76 -17.49 -3.34
C VAL A 118 23.27 -17.22 -3.44
N TYR A 119 22.91 -15.94 -3.61
CA TYR A 119 21.55 -15.51 -3.93
C TYR A 119 21.49 -15.04 -5.37
N ILE A 120 20.61 -15.64 -6.16
CA ILE A 120 20.37 -15.27 -7.55
C ILE A 120 18.94 -14.77 -7.66
N SER A 121 18.76 -13.53 -8.12
CA SER A 121 17.48 -12.94 -8.45
C SER A 121 17.34 -12.79 -9.98
N GLY A 122 16.13 -13.00 -10.47
CA GLY A 122 15.80 -12.68 -11.86
C GLY A 122 15.65 -11.15 -12.04
N SER A 123 15.70 -10.68 -13.29
CA SER A 123 15.42 -9.28 -13.62
C SER A 123 13.96 -8.93 -13.30
N HIS A 124 13.74 -7.79 -12.68
CA HIS A 124 12.41 -7.26 -12.35
C HIS A 124 11.77 -6.45 -13.49
N GLY A 125 12.35 -6.47 -14.70
CA GLY A 125 11.84 -5.82 -15.92
C GLY A 125 12.68 -4.63 -16.39
N GLU A 126 12.46 -4.22 -17.64
CA GLU A 126 13.32 -3.24 -18.34
C GLU A 126 13.34 -1.83 -17.74
N LYS A 127 12.36 -1.46 -16.92
CA LYS A 127 12.23 -0.11 -16.34
C LYS A 127 12.49 -0.07 -14.84
N THR A 128 12.93 -1.17 -14.23
CA THR A 128 13.23 -1.24 -12.81
C THR A 128 14.66 -0.82 -12.51
N ARG A 129 14.86 -0.18 -11.36
CA ARG A 129 16.17 0.14 -10.79
C ARG A 129 16.31 -0.56 -9.45
N GLU A 130 17.42 -1.22 -9.24
CA GLU A 130 17.75 -1.88 -7.98
C GLU A 130 18.83 -1.07 -7.26
N TYR A 131 18.60 -0.86 -5.97
CA TYR A 131 19.56 -0.23 -5.07
C TYR A 131 19.95 -1.24 -4.00
N LEU A 132 21.24 -1.56 -3.92
CA LEU A 132 21.78 -2.48 -2.93
C LEU A 132 22.56 -1.71 -1.88
N SER A 133 22.18 -1.89 -0.62
CA SER A 133 22.96 -1.39 0.52
C SER A 133 23.48 -2.58 1.32
N LEU A 134 24.80 -2.63 1.50
CA LEU A 134 25.45 -3.69 2.29
C LEU A 134 25.76 -3.13 3.68
N ILE A 135 25.13 -3.73 4.71
CA ILE A 135 25.23 -3.27 6.11
C ILE A 135 26.33 -4.03 6.85
N HIS A 136 26.45 -5.34 6.61
CA HIS A 136 27.49 -6.19 7.17
C HIS A 136 28.10 -7.07 6.06
N ILE A 137 29.41 -6.98 5.89
CA ILE A 137 30.17 -7.86 5.00
C ILE A 137 31.24 -8.50 5.87
N SER A 138 31.08 -9.78 6.16
CA SER A 138 32.13 -10.55 6.86
C SER A 138 33.22 -11.06 5.92
N GLU A 139 32.94 -11.10 4.58
CA GLU A 139 33.90 -11.41 3.53
C GLU A 139 33.52 -10.68 2.22
N PRO A 140 34.48 -10.48 1.28
CA PRO A 140 34.21 -9.76 0.03
C PRO A 140 33.19 -10.53 -0.82
N THR A 141 31.96 -10.05 -0.83
CA THR A 141 30.87 -10.58 -1.66
C THR A 141 31.05 -10.12 -3.10
N ARG A 142 31.24 -11.04 -4.04
CA ARG A 142 31.16 -10.70 -5.48
C ARG A 142 29.72 -10.74 -5.93
N LEU A 143 29.16 -9.57 -6.25
CA LEU A 143 27.89 -9.48 -6.96
C LEU A 143 28.12 -9.93 -8.42
N ARG A 144 27.46 -11.01 -8.83
CA ARG A 144 27.38 -11.39 -10.25
C ARG A 144 26.02 -10.96 -10.78
N ARG A 145 26.06 -10.13 -11.80
CA ARG A 145 24.92 -9.78 -12.64
C ARG A 145 24.62 -10.91 -13.62
#